data_e1f38a7de83916adebe956174edb0364
#
_entry.id   e1f38a7de83916adebe956174edb0364
#
_cell.length_a   1.000
_cell.length_b   1.000
_cell.length_c   1.000
_cell.angle_alpha   90.00
_cell.angle_beta   90.00
_cell.angle_gamma   90.00
#
_symmetry.space_group_name_H-M   'P 1'
#
loop_
_entity.id
_entity.type
_entity.pdbx_description
1 polymer ?
#
loop_
_entity_poly.entity_id
_entity_poly.type
_entity_poly.pdbx_seq_one_letter_code
_entity_poly.pdbx_strand_id
1 'polypeptide(L)'
;MRRCLIPVCLVSGILISLAAAAQTSQSSPGASSPYTLRIPVDEISLTFHASDARGKPLAHFTRSDLALSDNGKPQNRIVMLQSFEDLPIRAGFLFDTSASMLAEVAFNGSIINAYASQLLRKGYDRAFVEQFDTDTFMRQNWTDSDTAIAAGAAAVGNRPGRYDPLTAIFDSLYTTCRAQWKADPDSPTGNFILLFSDGEDDASHAWLSEAVDMCQRTRTAIYAIVNGRGHQFSDGYRTLQDLTQQTGGRLFVNPHGGQILQDLRIMEAEQRNQYRLVYKPSDFKADSSFHRIRLRCSAQGAHLTTRSGYYAFPRP
;
A
#
# COMPACT_ATOMS: atom_id res chain seq x y z
N MET A 1 -76.60 -3.18 -11.35
CA MET A 1 -77.52 -2.16 -11.91
C MET A 1 -76.71 -1.09 -12.60
N ARG A 2 -77.16 -0.71 -13.82
CA ARG A 2 -76.69 0.36 -14.75
C ARG A 2 -75.31 0.06 -15.36
N ARG A 3 -75.16 -0.42 -16.60
CA ARG A 3 -75.55 -0.09 -17.97
C ARG A 3 -75.14 1.31 -18.39
N CYS A 4 -74.42 1.28 -19.52
CA CYS A 4 -74.45 2.20 -20.70
C CYS A 4 -73.07 2.84 -20.93
N LEU A 5 -72.61 3.10 -22.11
CA LEU A 5 -72.97 2.88 -23.53
C LEU A 5 -71.76 3.26 -24.36
N ILE A 6 -71.56 2.58 -25.43
CA ILE A 6 -70.60 2.89 -26.49
C ILE A 6 -71.21 3.99 -27.40
N PRO A 7 -70.43 4.86 -28.00
CA PRO A 7 -70.71 5.20 -29.38
C PRO A 7 -69.58 4.87 -30.38
N VAL A 8 -69.96 4.22 -31.40
CA VAL A 8 -69.30 4.04 -32.69
C VAL A 8 -69.24 5.38 -33.43
N CYS A 9 -68.14 5.73 -34.01
CA CYS A 9 -68.06 6.73 -35.09
C CYS A 9 -67.18 6.28 -36.22
N LEU A 10 -67.77 6.48 -37.38
CA LEU A 10 -67.42 6.01 -38.72
C LEU A 10 -66.11 6.51 -39.28
N VAL A 11 -65.63 5.67 -40.15
CA VAL A 11 -64.63 5.74 -41.21
C VAL A 11 -64.78 6.95 -42.13
N SER A 12 -63.65 7.56 -42.47
CA SER A 12 -63.45 8.26 -43.75
C SER A 12 -62.04 8.02 -44.25
N GLY A 13 -61.95 7.25 -45.30
CA GLY A 13 -60.67 6.94 -45.94
C GLY A 13 -60.16 8.13 -46.73
N ILE A 14 -58.89 8.37 -46.67
CA ILE A 14 -58.17 9.19 -47.65
C ILE A 14 -56.98 8.34 -48.10
N LEU A 15 -57.08 7.99 -49.38
CA LEU A 15 -55.98 7.41 -50.15
C LEU A 15 -54.91 8.49 -50.39
N ILE A 16 -53.76 8.34 -49.88
CA ILE A 16 -52.59 9.12 -50.27
C ILE A 16 -51.61 8.18 -50.91
N SER A 17 -51.35 8.42 -52.15
CA SER A 17 -50.40 7.73 -53.06
C SER A 17 -48.97 7.95 -52.52
N LEU A 18 -48.25 6.84 -52.19
CA LEU A 18 -46.84 6.83 -51.90
C LEU A 18 -46.03 7.01 -53.21
N ALA A 19 -45.36 8.16 -53.31
CA ALA A 19 -44.26 8.31 -54.26
C ALA A 19 -42.99 7.82 -53.56
N ALA A 20 -42.44 6.71 -54.03
CA ALA A 20 -41.14 6.18 -53.47
C ALA A 20 -39.99 7.04 -54.00
N ALA A 21 -39.45 7.88 -53.18
CA ALA A 21 -38.15 8.54 -53.36
C ALA A 21 -37.05 7.57 -52.97
N ALA A 22 -36.33 7.02 -53.93
CA ALA A 22 -35.09 6.26 -53.61
C ALA A 22 -34.03 7.19 -53.05
N GLN A 23 -33.83 7.13 -51.76
CA GLN A 23 -32.66 7.76 -51.12
C GLN A 23 -31.46 6.85 -51.30
N THR A 24 -30.56 7.23 -52.18
CA THR A 24 -29.20 6.68 -52.24
C THR A 24 -28.47 7.07 -50.93
N SER A 25 -28.32 6.11 -50.04
CA SER A 25 -27.46 6.25 -48.86
C SER A 25 -26.00 6.35 -49.33
N GLN A 26 -25.46 7.56 -49.36
CA GLN A 26 -24.02 7.77 -49.39
C GLN A 26 -23.46 7.28 -48.08
N SER A 27 -22.76 6.14 -48.10
CA SER A 27 -21.91 5.69 -46.98
C SER A 27 -20.77 6.68 -46.82
N SER A 28 -20.85 7.50 -45.77
CA SER A 28 -19.73 8.30 -45.29
C SER A 28 -18.55 7.36 -44.97
N PRO A 29 -17.30 7.71 -45.34
CA PRO A 29 -16.15 6.92 -44.95
C PRO A 29 -16.09 6.92 -43.41
N GLY A 30 -16.11 5.73 -42.83
CA GLY A 30 -16.07 5.54 -41.38
C GLY A 30 -14.92 6.33 -40.80
N ALA A 31 -15.24 7.18 -39.84
CA ALA A 31 -14.25 7.79 -38.96
C ALA A 31 -13.45 6.64 -38.33
N SER A 32 -12.20 6.49 -38.73
CA SER A 32 -11.25 5.59 -38.10
C SER A 32 -11.17 5.99 -36.65
N SER A 33 -11.66 5.14 -35.76
CA SER A 33 -11.41 5.29 -34.33
C SER A 33 -9.90 5.47 -34.12
N PRO A 34 -9.47 6.47 -33.37
CA PRO A 34 -8.05 6.65 -33.13
C PRO A 34 -7.53 5.37 -32.45
N TYR A 35 -6.67 4.65 -33.15
CA TYR A 35 -6.02 3.45 -32.62
C TYR A 35 -5.08 3.91 -31.52
N THR A 36 -5.56 3.88 -30.28
CA THR A 36 -4.71 4.18 -29.12
C THR A 36 -3.83 2.97 -28.90
N LEU A 37 -2.62 3.00 -29.46
CA LEU A 37 -1.60 2.02 -29.17
C LEU A 37 -1.19 2.18 -27.69
N ARG A 38 -1.78 1.40 -26.81
CA ARG A 38 -1.29 1.27 -25.43
C ARG A 38 -0.02 0.41 -25.47
N ILE A 39 1.11 1.06 -25.59
CA ILE A 39 2.40 0.40 -25.34
C ILE A 39 2.48 0.24 -23.81
N PRO A 40 2.52 -0.99 -23.27
CA PRO A 40 2.77 -1.17 -21.86
C PRO A 40 4.15 -0.57 -21.56
N VAL A 41 4.17 0.50 -20.79
CA VAL A 41 5.42 1.13 -20.38
C VAL A 41 5.81 0.46 -19.07
N ASP A 42 6.83 -0.39 -19.13
CA ASP A 42 7.39 -1.05 -17.95
C ASP A 42 8.18 -0.02 -17.12
N GLU A 43 7.45 0.79 -16.37
CA GLU A 43 8.02 1.77 -15.46
C GLU A 43 7.97 1.26 -14.03
N ILE A 44 9.10 1.35 -13.35
CA ILE A 44 9.21 1.01 -11.94
C ILE A 44 9.23 2.30 -11.12
N SER A 45 8.23 2.43 -10.24
CA SER A 45 8.17 3.51 -9.26
C SER A 45 8.84 3.07 -7.97
N LEU A 46 9.80 3.85 -7.52
CA LEU A 46 10.58 3.63 -6.31
C LEU A 46 10.39 4.81 -5.36
N THR A 47 9.94 4.54 -4.15
CA THR A 47 9.96 5.51 -3.05
C THR A 47 11.27 5.37 -2.28
N PHE A 48 11.91 6.47 -1.93
CA PHE A 48 13.06 6.47 -1.05
C PHE A 48 13.04 7.67 -0.10
N HIS A 49 13.76 7.53 1.00
CA HIS A 49 13.99 8.58 1.98
C HIS A 49 15.46 8.94 1.97
N ALA A 50 15.76 10.20 2.19
CA ALA A 50 17.14 10.70 2.29
C ALA A 50 17.32 11.45 3.60
N SER A 51 18.33 11.10 4.37
CA SER A 51 18.64 11.74 5.64
C SER A 51 20.14 11.94 5.82
N ASP A 52 20.50 12.87 6.69
CA ASP A 52 21.87 13.00 7.17
C ASP A 52 22.21 11.95 8.24
N ALA A 53 23.44 11.96 8.74
CA ALA A 53 23.89 11.03 9.78
C ALA A 53 23.13 11.15 11.12
N ARG A 54 22.35 12.22 11.29
CA ARG A 54 21.49 12.45 12.48
C ARG A 54 20.03 12.07 12.23
N GLY A 55 19.72 11.53 11.04
CA GLY A 55 18.35 11.17 10.65
C GLY A 55 17.49 12.36 10.20
N LYS A 56 18.08 13.58 10.03
CA LYS A 56 17.33 14.73 9.53
C LYS A 56 17.10 14.57 8.03
N PRO A 57 15.85 14.75 7.53
CA PRO A 57 15.56 14.67 6.12
C PRO A 57 16.40 15.64 5.30
N LEU A 58 16.91 15.16 4.18
CA LEU A 58 17.64 15.96 3.20
C LEU A 58 16.74 16.26 2.01
N ALA A 59 16.77 17.52 1.57
CA ALA A 59 16.05 18.02 0.41
C ALA A 59 17.00 18.24 -0.78
N HIS A 60 16.42 18.44 -1.98
CA HIS A 60 17.11 18.92 -3.18
C HIS A 60 18.05 17.94 -3.89
N PHE A 61 17.70 16.65 -3.94
CA PHE A 61 18.39 15.73 -4.84
C PHE A 61 17.96 15.95 -6.30
N THR A 62 18.94 15.90 -7.19
CA THR A 62 18.75 15.88 -8.64
C THR A 62 19.00 14.46 -9.17
N ARG A 63 18.63 14.22 -10.44
CA ARG A 63 18.89 12.90 -11.07
C ARG A 63 20.39 12.58 -11.16
N SER A 64 21.24 13.58 -11.31
CA SER A 64 22.69 13.42 -11.37
C SER A 64 23.35 13.03 -10.04
N ASP A 65 22.66 13.28 -8.93
CA ASP A 65 23.14 12.90 -7.60
C ASP A 65 22.90 11.41 -7.28
N LEU A 66 22.08 10.75 -8.10
CA LEU A 66 21.62 9.38 -7.85
C LEU A 66 22.22 8.38 -8.82
N ALA A 67 22.71 7.28 -8.28
CA ALA A 67 23.14 6.10 -9.03
C ALA A 67 22.22 4.91 -8.68
N LEU A 68 21.46 4.46 -9.69
CA LEU A 68 20.51 3.36 -9.57
C LEU A 68 21.05 2.12 -10.30
N SER A 69 20.94 0.97 -9.67
CA SER A 69 21.14 -0.32 -10.34
C SER A 69 20.00 -1.28 -10.07
N ASP A 70 19.66 -2.08 -11.09
CA ASP A 70 18.64 -3.12 -11.06
C ASP A 70 19.34 -4.44 -11.47
N ASN A 71 19.29 -5.46 -10.59
CA ASN A 71 20.05 -6.71 -10.74
C ASN A 71 21.53 -6.49 -11.06
N GLY A 72 22.13 -5.45 -10.46
CA GLY A 72 23.51 -5.08 -10.65
C GLY A 72 23.81 -4.29 -11.92
N LYS A 73 22.85 -4.11 -12.83
CA LYS A 73 22.98 -3.31 -14.05
C LYS A 73 22.64 -1.84 -13.77
N PRO A 74 23.52 -0.89 -14.11
CA PRO A 74 23.21 0.53 -13.98
C PRO A 74 21.99 0.94 -14.80
N GLN A 75 21.13 1.78 -14.22
CA GLN A 75 19.90 2.27 -14.85
C GLN A 75 20.00 3.78 -15.08
N ASN A 76 20.11 4.19 -16.34
CA ASN A 76 20.30 5.60 -16.70
C ASN A 76 19.00 6.31 -17.13
N ARG A 77 17.90 5.57 -17.32
CA ARG A 77 16.62 6.11 -17.79
C ARG A 77 15.69 6.46 -16.62
N ILE A 78 16.11 7.40 -15.78
CA ILE A 78 15.23 8.00 -14.77
C ILE A 78 14.24 8.91 -15.48
N VAL A 79 12.96 8.53 -15.49
CA VAL A 79 11.87 9.25 -16.13
C VAL A 79 11.42 10.42 -15.27
N MET A 80 11.27 10.17 -13.95
CA MET A 80 10.78 11.15 -12.99
C MET A 80 11.57 11.07 -11.69
N LEU A 81 11.83 12.23 -11.10
CA LEU A 81 12.25 12.39 -9.72
C LEU A 81 11.42 13.52 -9.11
N GLN A 82 10.69 13.22 -8.06
CA GLN A 82 9.82 14.18 -7.36
C GLN A 82 10.07 14.10 -5.87
N SER A 83 10.19 15.27 -5.23
CA SER A 83 10.27 15.43 -3.78
C SER A 83 8.90 15.69 -3.20
N PHE A 84 8.65 15.12 -2.02
CA PHE A 84 7.48 15.40 -1.20
C PHE A 84 7.94 15.75 0.20
N GLU A 85 7.36 16.81 0.75
CA GLU A 85 7.65 17.29 2.09
C GLU A 85 6.36 17.36 2.90
N ASP A 86 6.48 17.04 4.19
CA ASP A 86 5.39 17.09 5.15
C ASP A 86 4.10 16.39 4.73
N LEU A 87 4.21 15.21 4.11
CA LEU A 87 3.05 14.41 3.69
C LEU A 87 2.13 14.05 4.87
N PRO A 88 0.81 14.00 4.65
CA PRO A 88 -0.12 13.38 5.60
C PRO A 88 0.20 11.89 5.78
N ILE A 89 0.16 11.43 7.01
CA ILE A 89 0.35 10.01 7.33
C ILE A 89 -0.95 9.23 7.20
N ARG A 90 -0.83 8.02 6.66
CA ARG A 90 -1.86 7.00 6.64
C ARG A 90 -1.28 5.72 7.24
N ALA A 91 -1.52 5.49 8.53
CA ALA A 91 -0.94 4.39 9.30
C ALA A 91 -1.93 3.25 9.50
N GLY A 92 -1.50 2.02 9.27
CA GLY A 92 -2.20 0.80 9.68
C GLY A 92 -1.48 0.14 10.85
N PHE A 93 -2.21 -0.21 11.90
CA PHE A 93 -1.69 -0.97 13.03
C PHE A 93 -2.25 -2.37 12.98
N LEU A 94 -1.42 -3.35 12.64
CA LEU A 94 -1.82 -4.75 12.48
C LEU A 94 -1.27 -5.58 13.64
N PHE A 95 -2.18 -6.22 14.37
CA PHE A 95 -1.85 -7.05 15.52
C PHE A 95 -2.07 -8.51 15.17
N ASP A 96 -1.00 -9.26 15.19
CA ASP A 96 -1.07 -10.71 15.24
C ASP A 96 -1.67 -11.15 16.58
N THR A 97 -2.74 -11.93 16.52
CA THR A 97 -3.43 -12.48 17.68
C THR A 97 -3.39 -14.01 17.71
N SER A 98 -2.43 -14.61 17.02
CA SER A 98 -2.09 -16.04 17.14
C SER A 98 -1.64 -16.39 18.56
N ALA A 99 -1.54 -17.70 18.85
CA ALA A 99 -1.23 -18.17 20.20
C ALA A 99 0.03 -17.58 20.81
N SER A 100 1.08 -17.49 20.02
CA SER A 100 2.39 -16.98 20.45
C SER A 100 2.36 -15.50 20.80
N MET A 101 1.48 -14.72 20.18
CA MET A 101 1.45 -13.27 20.28
C MET A 101 0.50 -12.70 21.36
N LEU A 102 -0.40 -13.50 21.92
CA LEU A 102 -1.41 -13.02 22.87
C LEU A 102 -0.82 -12.30 24.10
N ALA A 103 0.31 -12.79 24.61
CA ALA A 103 0.96 -12.18 25.76
C ALA A 103 1.50 -10.76 25.48
N GLU A 104 1.76 -10.46 24.20
CA GLU A 104 2.37 -9.20 23.76
C GLU A 104 1.34 -8.12 23.41
N VAL A 105 0.06 -8.47 23.26
CA VAL A 105 -1.01 -7.56 22.79
C VAL A 105 -1.09 -6.29 23.66
N ALA A 106 -1.04 -6.42 24.99
CA ALA A 106 -1.14 -5.26 25.88
C ALA A 106 0.06 -4.31 25.74
N PHE A 107 1.27 -4.86 25.63
CA PHE A 107 2.48 -4.09 25.41
C PHE A 107 2.45 -3.39 24.05
N ASN A 108 2.12 -4.11 22.99
CA ASN A 108 1.98 -3.57 21.63
C ASN A 108 0.92 -2.46 21.58
N GLY A 109 -0.21 -2.64 22.28
CA GLY A 109 -1.23 -1.61 22.45
C GLY A 109 -0.71 -0.34 23.10
N SER A 110 0.19 -0.45 24.09
CA SER A 110 0.81 0.72 24.73
C SER A 110 1.69 1.53 23.77
N ILE A 111 2.37 0.87 22.83
CA ILE A 111 3.15 1.52 21.77
C ILE A 111 2.24 2.36 20.88
N ILE A 112 1.10 1.77 20.46
CA ILE A 112 0.13 2.46 19.59
C ILE A 112 -0.52 3.64 20.29
N ASN A 113 -0.86 3.51 21.57
CA ASN A 113 -1.40 4.61 22.36
C ASN A 113 -0.39 5.77 22.46
N ALA A 114 0.89 5.46 22.67
CA ALA A 114 1.94 6.47 22.70
C ALA A 114 2.15 7.13 21.34
N TYR A 115 2.09 6.35 20.25
CA TYR A 115 2.14 6.89 18.88
C TYR A 115 0.96 7.82 18.62
N ALA A 116 -0.26 7.37 18.85
CA ALA A 116 -1.47 8.13 18.55
C ALA A 116 -1.52 9.46 19.34
N SER A 117 -1.14 9.44 20.63
CA SER A 117 -1.18 10.63 21.47
C SER A 117 -0.05 11.65 21.21
N GLN A 118 1.10 11.20 20.64
CA GLN A 118 2.28 12.07 20.51
C GLN A 118 2.65 12.41 19.06
N LEU A 119 2.27 11.58 18.10
CA LEU A 119 2.73 11.68 16.72
C LEU A 119 1.59 11.88 15.73
N LEU A 120 0.40 11.33 15.96
CA LEU A 120 -0.74 11.48 15.06
C LEU A 120 -1.28 12.91 15.08
N ARG A 121 -1.21 13.61 13.96
CA ARG A 121 -1.65 15.02 13.84
C ARG A 121 -3.13 15.07 13.47
N LYS A 122 -3.96 15.51 14.41
CA LYS A 122 -5.42 15.65 14.23
C LYS A 122 -5.76 16.55 13.03
N GLY A 123 -6.75 16.12 12.24
CA GLY A 123 -7.19 16.82 11.03
C GLY A 123 -6.26 16.65 9.82
N TYR A 124 -5.11 15.99 9.98
CA TYR A 124 -4.11 15.83 8.92
C TYR A 124 -3.76 14.37 8.68
N ASP A 125 -3.45 13.64 9.72
CA ASP A 125 -3.12 12.22 9.67
C ASP A 125 -4.35 11.36 9.93
N ARG A 126 -4.29 10.09 9.53
CA ARG A 126 -5.31 9.10 9.87
C ARG A 126 -4.66 7.75 10.11
N ALA A 127 -5.25 7.00 11.02
CA ALA A 127 -4.82 5.64 11.30
C ALA A 127 -6.03 4.71 11.46
N PHE A 128 -5.78 3.42 11.35
CA PHE A 128 -6.73 2.35 11.66
C PHE A 128 -6.05 1.25 12.49
N VAL A 129 -6.87 0.40 13.12
CA VAL A 129 -6.39 -0.76 13.87
C VAL A 129 -7.09 -2.00 13.33
N GLU A 130 -6.30 -2.98 12.95
CA GLU A 130 -6.74 -4.33 12.58
C GLU A 130 -6.04 -5.37 13.46
N GLN A 131 -6.69 -6.48 13.69
CA GLN A 131 -6.07 -7.70 14.21
C GLN A 131 -6.26 -8.83 13.22
N PHE A 132 -5.38 -9.80 13.27
CA PHE A 132 -5.48 -11.00 12.46
C PHE A 132 -4.99 -12.25 13.20
N ASP A 133 -5.52 -13.36 12.79
CA ASP A 133 -5.03 -14.72 12.98
C ASP A 133 -5.07 -15.40 11.61
N THR A 134 -5.98 -16.31 11.31
CA THR A 134 -6.28 -16.82 9.95
C THR A 134 -7.19 -15.88 9.16
N ASP A 135 -7.87 -14.96 9.83
CA ASP A 135 -8.73 -13.93 9.25
C ASP A 135 -8.34 -12.54 9.76
N THR A 136 -8.68 -11.50 8.99
CA THR A 136 -8.42 -10.10 9.36
C THR A 136 -9.68 -9.43 9.87
N PHE A 137 -9.59 -8.71 11.00
CA PHE A 137 -10.70 -8.05 11.66
C PHE A 137 -10.38 -6.59 11.96
N MET A 138 -11.18 -5.69 11.42
CA MET A 138 -11.12 -4.26 11.74
C MET A 138 -11.55 -4.01 13.19
N ARG A 139 -10.70 -3.36 13.98
CA ARG A 139 -10.98 -2.92 15.35
C ARG A 139 -11.30 -1.45 15.44
N GLN A 140 -10.65 -0.64 14.64
CA GLN A 140 -10.93 0.77 14.47
C GLN A 140 -10.71 1.16 13.01
N ASN A 141 -11.73 1.67 12.36
CA ASN A 141 -11.62 2.25 11.01
C ASN A 141 -10.79 3.54 11.01
N TRP A 142 -10.46 4.02 9.83
CA TRP A 142 -9.70 5.24 9.60
C TRP A 142 -10.21 6.41 10.45
N THR A 143 -9.36 6.92 11.35
CA THR A 143 -9.65 8.05 12.25
C THR A 143 -8.40 8.90 12.48
N ASP A 144 -8.59 10.14 12.90
CA ASP A 144 -7.57 11.06 13.40
C ASP A 144 -7.63 11.23 14.94
N SER A 145 -8.52 10.46 15.59
CA SER A 145 -8.72 10.50 17.04
C SER A 145 -7.80 9.52 17.75
N ASP A 146 -6.92 10.02 18.59
CA ASP A 146 -6.06 9.25 19.47
C ASP A 146 -6.83 8.35 20.42
N THR A 147 -7.94 8.84 20.97
CA THR A 147 -8.82 8.07 21.87
C THR A 147 -9.54 6.94 21.14
N ALA A 148 -9.94 7.13 19.88
CA ALA A 148 -10.53 6.07 19.07
C ALA A 148 -9.50 4.99 18.71
N ILE A 149 -8.26 5.38 18.38
CA ILE A 149 -7.15 4.44 18.15
C ILE A 149 -6.85 3.65 19.43
N ALA A 150 -6.79 4.34 20.60
CA ALA A 150 -6.57 3.68 21.87
C ALA A 150 -7.67 2.64 22.20
N ALA A 151 -8.94 2.99 21.94
CA ALA A 151 -10.06 2.07 22.11
C ALA A 151 -9.98 0.87 21.16
N GLY A 152 -9.60 1.09 19.90
CA GLY A 152 -9.36 0.03 18.92
C GLY A 152 -8.24 -0.92 19.35
N ALA A 153 -7.11 -0.39 19.81
CA ALA A 153 -5.99 -1.17 20.34
C ALA A 153 -6.38 -1.98 21.59
N ALA A 154 -7.18 -1.41 22.50
CA ALA A 154 -7.68 -2.11 23.69
C ALA A 154 -8.69 -3.22 23.33
N ALA A 155 -9.33 -3.17 22.16
CA ALA A 155 -10.25 -4.19 21.68
C ALA A 155 -9.55 -5.36 20.99
N VAL A 156 -8.23 -5.28 20.74
CA VAL A 156 -7.43 -6.37 20.18
C VAL A 156 -7.42 -7.56 21.14
N GLY A 157 -7.53 -8.77 20.60
CA GLY A 157 -7.62 -10.01 21.39
C GLY A 157 -9.04 -10.33 21.89
N ASN A 158 -9.95 -9.37 21.92
CA ASN A 158 -11.35 -9.58 22.30
C ASN A 158 -12.15 -10.14 21.11
N ARG A 159 -12.05 -11.43 20.86
CA ARG A 159 -12.81 -12.10 19.78
C ARG A 159 -13.93 -12.96 20.37
N PRO A 160 -15.20 -12.72 19.99
CA PRO A 160 -16.25 -13.68 20.27
C PRO A 160 -16.08 -14.90 19.36
N GLY A 161 -15.95 -16.06 19.94
CA GLY A 161 -15.86 -17.32 19.20
C GLY A 161 -14.57 -18.09 19.41
N ARG A 162 -14.29 -19.01 18.49
CA ARG A 162 -13.12 -19.89 18.55
C ARG A 162 -11.87 -19.09 18.20
N TYR A 163 -10.88 -19.19 19.05
CA TYR A 163 -9.53 -18.74 18.83
C TYR A 163 -8.84 -19.67 17.82
N ASP A 164 -8.26 -19.11 16.77
CA ASP A 164 -7.41 -19.87 15.85
C ASP A 164 -5.93 -19.66 16.25
N PRO A 165 -5.21 -20.76 16.55
CA PRO A 165 -3.80 -20.64 16.93
C PRO A 165 -2.87 -20.31 15.74
N LEU A 166 -3.36 -20.49 14.50
CA LEU A 166 -2.58 -20.31 13.28
C LEU A 166 -2.51 -18.84 12.84
N THR A 167 -1.57 -18.55 11.97
CA THR A 167 -1.27 -17.19 11.52
C THR A 167 -1.22 -17.09 10.00
N ALA A 168 -1.97 -16.17 9.42
CA ALA A 168 -1.98 -15.85 7.99
C ALA A 168 -1.46 -14.41 7.73
N ILE A 169 -0.15 -14.20 7.92
CA ILE A 169 0.48 -12.87 7.79
C ILE A 169 0.37 -12.35 6.36
N PHE A 170 0.69 -13.20 5.35
CA PHE A 170 0.73 -12.74 3.96
C PHE A 170 -0.67 -12.46 3.43
N ASP A 171 -1.67 -13.28 3.76
CA ASP A 171 -3.06 -13.03 3.40
C ASP A 171 -3.57 -11.73 4.04
N SER A 172 -3.24 -11.50 5.31
CA SER A 172 -3.62 -10.28 6.04
C SER A 172 -2.98 -9.04 5.44
N LEU A 173 -1.68 -9.06 5.16
CA LEU A 173 -0.98 -7.94 4.52
C LEU A 173 -1.49 -7.67 3.10
N TYR A 174 -1.70 -8.73 2.30
CA TYR A 174 -2.25 -8.60 0.95
C TYR A 174 -3.63 -7.94 0.98
N THR A 175 -4.52 -8.45 1.82
CA THR A 175 -5.90 -7.96 1.94
C THR A 175 -5.94 -6.54 2.46
N THR A 176 -5.17 -6.24 3.52
CA THR A 176 -5.09 -4.90 4.11
C THR A 176 -4.52 -3.89 3.12
N CYS A 177 -3.37 -4.18 2.47
CA CYS A 177 -2.80 -3.26 1.49
C CYS A 177 -3.78 -2.99 0.34
N ARG A 178 -4.48 -4.02 -0.15
CA ARG A 178 -5.47 -3.90 -1.22
C ARG A 178 -6.70 -3.10 -0.83
N ALA A 179 -7.20 -3.29 0.41
CA ALA A 179 -8.47 -2.71 0.85
C ALA A 179 -8.32 -1.29 1.38
N GLN A 180 -7.24 -1.01 2.12
CA GLN A 180 -7.12 0.22 2.91
C GLN A 180 -6.50 1.38 2.14
N TRP A 181 -5.67 1.13 1.13
CA TRP A 181 -5.05 2.19 0.36
C TRP A 181 -5.42 2.12 -1.11
N LYS A 182 -5.85 3.28 -1.63
CA LYS A 182 -5.96 3.50 -3.07
C LYS A 182 -4.83 4.44 -3.48
N ALA A 183 -4.06 4.03 -4.48
CA ALA A 183 -3.03 4.90 -5.02
C ALA A 183 -3.71 6.11 -5.69
N ASP A 184 -3.63 7.27 -5.05
CA ASP A 184 -4.05 8.54 -5.59
C ASP A 184 -2.80 9.35 -5.97
N PRO A 185 -2.53 9.57 -7.27
CA PRO A 185 -1.39 10.39 -7.70
C PRO A 185 -1.48 11.84 -7.28
N ASP A 186 -2.71 12.37 -7.16
CA ASP A 186 -2.98 13.78 -6.91
C ASP A 186 -3.01 14.12 -5.40
N SER A 187 -3.13 13.08 -4.56
CA SER A 187 -3.12 13.23 -3.10
C SER A 187 -2.10 12.29 -2.44
N PRO A 188 -0.80 12.59 -2.57
CA PRO A 188 0.24 11.73 -2.02
C PRO A 188 0.20 11.72 -0.50
N THR A 189 0.46 10.55 0.07
CA THR A 189 0.49 10.31 1.52
C THR A 189 1.69 9.45 1.89
N GLY A 190 2.17 9.58 3.12
CA GLY A 190 3.13 8.67 3.72
C GLY A 190 2.38 7.45 4.29
N ASN A 191 2.44 6.31 3.58
CA ASN A 191 1.69 5.12 3.93
C ASN A 191 2.59 4.10 4.61
N PHE A 192 2.15 3.58 5.74
CA PHE A 192 2.84 2.47 6.37
C PHE A 192 1.91 1.56 7.17
N ILE A 193 2.36 0.33 7.35
CA ILE A 193 1.85 -0.62 8.32
C ILE A 193 2.89 -0.76 9.42
N LEU A 194 2.45 -0.71 10.69
CA LEU A 194 3.21 -1.18 11.84
C LEU A 194 2.64 -2.54 12.24
N LEU A 195 3.38 -3.58 11.93
CA LEU A 195 3.03 -4.98 12.15
C LEU A 195 3.62 -5.47 13.46
N PHE A 196 2.78 -6.05 14.31
CA PHE A 196 3.16 -6.70 15.56
C PHE A 196 2.98 -8.21 15.39
N SER A 197 4.07 -8.93 15.18
CA SER A 197 4.06 -10.39 14.92
C SER A 197 5.43 -10.98 15.24
N ASP A 198 5.50 -12.28 15.48
CA ASP A 198 6.76 -13.05 15.53
C ASP A 198 7.23 -13.49 14.14
N GLY A 199 6.39 -13.30 13.11
CA GLY A 199 6.71 -13.55 11.71
C GLY A 199 6.49 -14.98 11.24
N GLU A 200 6.01 -15.87 12.10
CA GLU A 200 5.66 -17.23 11.71
C GLU A 200 4.34 -17.22 10.93
N ASP A 201 4.37 -17.71 9.69
CA ASP A 201 3.21 -17.81 8.79
C ASP A 201 2.97 -19.29 8.47
N ASP A 202 1.82 -19.81 8.88
CA ASP A 202 1.47 -21.22 8.71
C ASP A 202 0.09 -21.47 8.09
N ALA A 203 -0.64 -20.39 7.77
CA ALA A 203 -2.00 -20.49 7.25
C ALA A 203 -2.28 -19.64 6.00
N SER A 204 -1.35 -18.81 5.54
CA SER A 204 -1.57 -17.99 4.35
C SER A 204 -1.69 -18.83 3.07
N HIS A 205 -2.59 -18.39 2.18
CA HIS A 205 -2.70 -18.88 0.80
C HIS A 205 -1.82 -18.05 -0.15
N ALA A 206 -1.69 -16.76 0.13
CA ALA A 206 -0.79 -15.87 -0.60
C ALA A 206 0.68 -16.15 -0.24
N TRP A 207 1.56 -15.93 -1.21
CA TRP A 207 3.00 -15.96 -0.98
C TRP A 207 3.51 -14.62 -0.46
N LEU A 208 4.63 -14.62 0.26
CA LEU A 208 5.34 -13.41 0.67
C LEU A 208 5.49 -12.42 -0.51
N SER A 209 5.83 -12.92 -1.69
CA SER A 209 6.02 -12.12 -2.90
C SER A 209 4.75 -11.36 -3.32
N GLU A 210 3.58 -11.98 -3.16
CA GLU A 210 2.29 -11.37 -3.53
C GLU A 210 1.89 -10.29 -2.51
N ALA A 211 2.09 -10.55 -1.22
CA ALA A 211 1.87 -9.57 -0.16
C ALA A 211 2.79 -8.34 -0.34
N VAL A 212 4.07 -8.57 -0.60
CA VAL A 212 5.05 -7.50 -0.87
C VAL A 212 4.66 -6.69 -2.10
N ASP A 213 4.33 -7.34 -3.24
CA ASP A 213 3.92 -6.65 -4.47
C ASP A 213 2.68 -5.79 -4.25
N MET A 214 1.67 -6.32 -3.54
CA MET A 214 0.45 -5.57 -3.25
C MET A 214 0.74 -4.32 -2.40
N CYS A 215 1.54 -4.44 -1.33
CA CYS A 215 1.90 -3.30 -0.51
C CYS A 215 2.80 -2.29 -1.27
N GLN A 216 3.66 -2.76 -2.17
CA GLN A 216 4.44 -1.88 -3.04
C GLN A 216 3.56 -1.11 -4.04
N ARG A 217 2.52 -1.74 -4.60
CA ARG A 217 1.55 -1.08 -5.51
C ARG A 217 0.79 0.06 -4.82
N THR A 218 0.47 -0.11 -3.54
CA THR A 218 -0.18 0.91 -2.71
C THR A 218 0.80 1.87 -2.05
N ARG A 219 2.11 1.73 -2.32
CA ARG A 219 3.21 2.51 -1.73
C ARG A 219 3.20 2.47 -0.21
N THR A 220 2.87 1.33 0.35
CA THR A 220 2.78 1.11 1.79
C THR A 220 4.05 0.40 2.26
N ALA A 221 4.84 1.06 3.11
CA ALA A 221 6.00 0.46 3.75
C ALA A 221 5.57 -0.38 4.96
N ILE A 222 6.17 -1.55 5.15
CA ILE A 222 5.92 -2.38 6.32
C ILE A 222 7.05 -2.17 7.33
N TYR A 223 6.68 -1.70 8.52
CA TYR A 223 7.53 -1.72 9.70
C TYR A 223 7.03 -2.83 10.61
N ALA A 224 7.94 -3.58 11.21
CA ALA A 224 7.56 -4.67 12.10
C ALA A 224 8.20 -4.52 13.47
N ILE A 225 7.49 -4.95 14.50
CA ILE A 225 8.00 -5.03 15.86
C ILE A 225 7.94 -6.50 16.28
N VAL A 226 9.09 -7.03 16.69
CA VAL A 226 9.21 -8.36 17.26
C VAL A 226 9.77 -8.25 18.69
N ASN A 227 9.05 -8.84 19.64
CA ASN A 227 9.46 -8.95 21.02
C ASN A 227 9.96 -10.37 21.32
N GLY A 228 10.77 -10.52 22.38
CA GLY A 228 11.25 -11.80 22.83
C GLY A 228 12.74 -12.05 22.54
N ARG A 229 13.39 -12.78 23.42
CA ARG A 229 14.80 -13.18 23.28
C ARG A 229 14.87 -14.47 22.46
N GLY A 230 15.77 -14.53 21.49
CA GLY A 230 16.04 -15.75 20.71
C GLY A 230 15.41 -15.80 19.33
N HIS A 231 14.51 -14.88 18.97
CA HIS A 231 13.87 -14.86 17.65
C HIS A 231 14.81 -14.52 16.48
N GLN A 232 15.98 -13.94 16.73
CA GLN A 232 16.91 -13.47 15.69
C GLN A 232 17.42 -14.56 14.73
N PHE A 233 17.15 -15.82 15.00
CA PHE A 233 17.53 -16.97 14.16
C PHE A 233 16.33 -17.79 13.69
N SER A 234 15.10 -17.38 14.02
CA SER A 234 13.88 -18.07 13.58
C SER A 234 13.58 -17.78 12.10
N ASP A 235 12.77 -18.61 11.48
CA ASP A 235 12.26 -18.37 10.14
C ASP A 235 11.31 -17.16 10.13
N GLY A 236 10.53 -16.98 11.18
CA GLY A 236 9.67 -15.81 11.35
C GLY A 236 10.47 -14.50 11.38
N TYR A 237 11.61 -14.45 12.06
CA TYR A 237 12.47 -13.27 12.02
C TYR A 237 12.96 -12.93 10.61
N ARG A 238 13.33 -13.96 9.81
CA ARG A 238 13.72 -13.76 8.40
C ARG A 238 12.55 -13.28 7.58
N THR A 239 11.35 -13.82 7.80
CA THR A 239 10.11 -13.36 7.17
C THR A 239 9.88 -11.87 7.40
N LEU A 240 9.94 -11.42 8.68
CA LEU A 240 9.78 -10.01 9.01
C LEU A 240 10.88 -9.13 8.42
N GLN A 241 12.12 -9.63 8.39
CA GLN A 241 13.24 -8.92 7.76
C GLN A 241 13.01 -8.75 6.26
N ASP A 242 12.57 -9.80 5.57
CA ASP A 242 12.28 -9.75 4.14
C ASP A 242 11.08 -8.82 3.84
N LEU A 243 9.99 -8.93 4.57
CA LEU A 243 8.82 -8.06 4.43
C LEU A 243 9.19 -6.59 4.56
N THR A 244 9.93 -6.24 5.63
CA THR A 244 10.30 -4.85 5.90
C THR A 244 11.28 -4.31 4.86
N GLN A 245 12.36 -5.06 4.54
CA GLN A 245 13.35 -4.64 3.56
C GLN A 245 12.78 -4.52 2.14
N GLN A 246 11.91 -5.47 1.74
CA GLN A 246 11.34 -5.47 0.41
C GLN A 246 10.26 -4.40 0.22
N THR A 247 9.66 -3.87 1.28
CA THR A 247 8.67 -2.79 1.20
C THR A 247 9.25 -1.40 1.52
N GLY A 248 10.49 -1.32 1.99
CA GLY A 248 11.18 -0.08 2.31
C GLY A 248 10.98 0.41 3.74
N GLY A 249 10.50 -0.47 4.62
CA GLY A 249 10.40 -0.22 6.06
C GLY A 249 11.57 -0.79 6.85
N ARG A 250 11.33 -1.12 8.13
CA ARG A 250 12.37 -1.53 9.08
C ARG A 250 11.81 -2.47 10.13
N LEU A 251 12.65 -3.43 10.58
CA LEU A 251 12.36 -4.32 11.69
C LEU A 251 12.91 -3.76 13.00
N PHE A 252 12.07 -3.60 14.02
CA PHE A 252 12.44 -3.23 15.37
C PHE A 252 12.44 -4.48 16.25
N VAL A 253 13.56 -4.74 16.91
CA VAL A 253 13.76 -5.96 17.71
C VAL A 253 13.86 -5.58 19.19
N ASN A 254 12.99 -6.15 20.01
CA ASN A 254 12.96 -5.90 21.46
C ASN A 254 13.00 -4.40 21.81
N PRO A 255 12.13 -3.57 21.23
CA PRO A 255 12.20 -2.15 21.49
C PRO A 255 11.89 -1.85 22.96
N HIS A 256 12.72 -1.02 23.59
CA HIS A 256 12.48 -0.55 24.94
C HIS A 256 11.71 0.78 24.94
N GLY A 257 10.83 1.00 25.93
CA GLY A 257 9.79 2.04 25.93
C GLY A 257 10.22 3.44 25.45
N GLY A 258 11.34 3.98 25.91
CA GLY A 258 11.81 5.30 25.45
C GLY A 258 12.42 5.28 24.05
N GLN A 259 13.09 4.20 23.67
CA GLN A 259 13.75 4.06 22.37
C GLN A 259 12.73 3.89 21.26
N ILE A 260 11.66 3.11 21.46
CA ILE A 260 10.66 2.87 20.42
C ILE A 260 9.98 4.16 19.94
N LEU A 261 9.66 5.08 20.84
CA LEU A 261 9.08 6.37 20.44
C LEU A 261 10.04 7.21 19.60
N GLN A 262 11.33 7.18 19.92
CA GLN A 262 12.33 7.86 19.10
C GLN A 262 12.44 7.22 17.71
N ASP A 263 12.43 5.90 17.64
CA ASP A 263 12.47 5.16 16.37
C ASP A 263 11.23 5.43 15.53
N LEU A 264 10.03 5.50 16.14
CA LEU A 264 8.78 5.85 15.48
C LEU A 264 8.76 7.31 14.97
N ARG A 265 9.39 8.24 15.70
CA ARG A 265 9.54 9.63 15.22
C ARG A 265 10.45 9.72 13.99
N ILE A 266 11.55 8.98 13.98
CA ILE A 266 12.44 8.91 12.80
C ILE A 266 11.69 8.29 11.62
N MET A 267 11.02 7.17 11.84
CA MET A 267 10.18 6.52 10.83
C MET A 267 9.13 7.48 10.25
N GLU A 268 8.43 8.21 11.11
CA GLU A 268 7.41 9.16 10.69
C GLU A 268 8.01 10.32 9.88
N ALA A 269 9.16 10.86 10.31
CA ALA A 269 9.86 11.90 9.55
C ALA A 269 10.28 11.40 8.16
N GLU A 270 10.73 10.15 8.04
CA GLU A 270 10.99 9.50 6.76
C GLU A 270 9.72 9.42 5.91
N GLN A 271 8.59 8.95 6.48
CA GLN A 271 7.33 8.80 5.76
C GLN A 271 6.71 10.14 5.33
N ARG A 272 6.96 11.22 6.06
CA ARG A 272 6.50 12.57 5.69
C ARG A 272 7.36 13.19 4.59
N ASN A 273 8.63 12.81 4.49
CA ASN A 273 9.60 13.41 3.57
C ASN A 273 10.17 12.34 2.64
N GLN A 274 9.54 12.21 1.49
CA GLN A 274 9.82 11.15 0.53
C GLN A 274 10.24 11.68 -0.81
N TYR A 275 10.98 10.85 -1.53
CA TYR A 275 11.22 11.02 -2.95
C TYR A 275 10.55 9.89 -3.72
N ARG A 276 9.96 10.24 -4.86
CA ARG A 276 9.50 9.27 -5.86
C ARG A 276 10.42 9.32 -7.06
N LEU A 277 11.05 8.21 -7.36
CA LEU A 277 11.84 8.00 -8.55
C LEU A 277 11.11 7.01 -9.45
N VAL A 278 10.94 7.36 -10.73
CA VAL A 278 10.41 6.44 -11.75
C VAL A 278 11.51 6.21 -12.78
N TYR A 279 11.76 4.95 -13.11
CA TYR A 279 12.74 4.57 -14.13
C TYR A 279 12.20 3.47 -15.03
N LYS A 280 12.78 3.37 -16.22
CA LYS A 280 12.55 2.27 -17.16
C LYS A 280 13.71 1.29 -17.05
N PRO A 281 13.47 0.05 -16.57
CA PRO A 281 14.49 -0.99 -16.60
C PRO A 281 14.96 -1.28 -18.02
N SER A 282 16.27 -1.48 -18.21
CA SER A 282 16.84 -1.78 -19.53
C SER A 282 16.44 -3.15 -20.07
N ASP A 283 16.18 -4.11 -19.17
CA ASP A 283 15.96 -5.52 -19.51
C ASP A 283 14.77 -6.09 -18.72
N PHE A 284 13.64 -5.37 -18.67
CA PHE A 284 12.46 -5.84 -17.96
C PHE A 284 11.90 -7.11 -18.60
N LYS A 285 11.69 -8.14 -17.78
CA LYS A 285 10.95 -9.36 -18.14
C LYS A 285 9.94 -9.65 -17.06
N ALA A 286 8.68 -9.79 -17.46
CA ALA A 286 7.57 -10.13 -16.56
C ALA A 286 7.58 -11.64 -16.24
N ASP A 287 8.61 -12.10 -15.53
CA ASP A 287 8.87 -13.52 -15.22
C ASP A 287 8.67 -13.85 -13.73
N SER A 288 8.10 -12.92 -12.98
CA SER A 288 7.87 -13.02 -11.53
C SER A 288 9.15 -13.15 -10.68
N SER A 289 10.34 -12.96 -11.28
CA SER A 289 11.60 -12.99 -10.54
C SER A 289 11.77 -11.75 -9.66
N PHE A 290 12.54 -11.88 -8.58
CA PHE A 290 12.88 -10.75 -7.72
C PHE A 290 14.02 -9.94 -8.30
N HIS A 291 13.77 -8.68 -8.60
CA HIS A 291 14.76 -7.70 -9.05
C HIS A 291 15.33 -6.92 -7.88
N ARG A 292 16.63 -7.07 -7.64
CA ARG A 292 17.33 -6.35 -6.57
C ARG A 292 17.66 -4.93 -7.00
N ILE A 293 17.20 -3.95 -6.23
CA ILE A 293 17.48 -2.53 -6.43
C ILE A 293 18.61 -2.09 -5.48
N ARG A 294 19.50 -1.25 -6.00
CA ARG A 294 20.43 -0.46 -5.19
C ARG A 294 20.40 0.98 -5.64
N LEU A 295 20.08 1.86 -4.72
CA LEU A 295 20.10 3.31 -4.91
C LEU A 295 21.22 3.89 -4.04
N ARG A 296 22.09 4.70 -4.66
CA ARG A 296 23.18 5.40 -3.99
C ARG A 296 23.12 6.88 -4.36
N CYS A 297 23.66 7.74 -3.51
CA CYS A 297 23.86 9.15 -3.86
C CYS A 297 25.35 9.51 -3.78
N SER A 298 25.71 10.55 -4.55
CA SER A 298 27.05 11.14 -4.55
C SER A 298 27.28 12.10 -3.37
N ALA A 299 26.20 12.57 -2.72
CA ALA A 299 26.26 13.51 -1.60
C ALA A 299 26.92 12.84 -0.38
N GLN A 300 28.03 13.42 0.07
CA GLN A 300 28.78 12.92 1.20
C GLN A 300 27.95 13.01 2.51
N GLY A 301 27.89 11.88 3.27
CA GLY A 301 27.15 11.82 4.53
C GLY A 301 25.63 11.65 4.39
N ALA A 302 25.10 11.47 3.17
CA ALA A 302 23.70 11.17 2.98
C ALA A 302 23.43 9.66 3.07
N HIS A 303 22.39 9.33 3.80
CA HIS A 303 21.86 7.96 3.91
C HIS A 303 20.56 7.87 3.11
N LEU A 304 20.49 6.91 2.18
CA LEU A 304 19.28 6.63 1.42
C LEU A 304 18.64 5.34 1.94
N THR A 305 17.36 5.39 2.23
CA THR A 305 16.55 4.22 2.60
C THR A 305 15.49 3.99 1.52
N THR A 306 15.45 2.80 0.97
CA THR A 306 14.46 2.37 -0.02
C THR A 306 14.26 0.87 0.05
N ARG A 307 13.22 0.36 -0.61
CA ARG A 307 13.02 -1.08 -0.72
C ARG A 307 14.20 -1.78 -1.41
N SER A 308 14.47 -3.02 -1.00
CA SER A 308 15.59 -3.81 -1.53
C SER A 308 15.37 -4.32 -2.96
N GLY A 309 14.12 -4.31 -3.45
CA GLY A 309 13.78 -4.77 -4.78
C GLY A 309 12.28 -4.82 -5.05
N TYR A 310 11.91 -5.53 -6.12
CA TYR A 310 10.51 -5.76 -6.50
C TYR A 310 10.40 -7.10 -7.25
N TYR A 311 9.18 -7.66 -7.28
CA TYR A 311 8.87 -8.82 -8.10
C TYR A 311 8.37 -8.36 -9.48
N ALA A 312 8.94 -8.92 -10.55
CA ALA A 312 8.59 -8.57 -11.92
C ALA A 312 7.32 -9.31 -12.38
N PHE A 313 6.22 -9.15 -11.65
CA PHE A 313 4.95 -9.74 -12.03
C PHE A 313 4.42 -9.14 -13.33
N PRO A 314 3.73 -9.94 -14.17
CA PRO A 314 2.93 -9.43 -15.29
C PRO A 314 1.95 -8.36 -14.78
N ARG A 315 1.90 -7.23 -15.46
CA ARG A 315 0.93 -6.17 -15.14
C ARG A 315 -0.31 -6.38 -16.01
N PRO A 316 -1.52 -6.25 -15.43
CA PRO A 316 -2.78 -6.37 -16.16
C PRO A 316 -2.96 -5.27 -17.21
#